data_ca618f4e2fd1e859c8c5b5a8aad561f8
#
_entry.id   ca618f4e2fd1e859c8c5b5a8aad561f8
#
_cell.length_a   1.000
_cell.length_b   1.000
_cell.length_c   1.000
_cell.angle_alpha   90.00
_cell.angle_beta   90.00
_cell.angle_gamma   90.00
#
_symmetry.space_group_name_H-M   'P 1'
#
loop_
_entity.id
_entity.type
_entity.pdbx_description
1 polymer ?
#
loop_
_entity_poly.entity_id
_entity_poly.type
_entity_poly.pdbx_seq_one_letter_code
_entity_poly.pdbx_strand_id
1 'polypeptide(L)'
;MTLLATSLVSSNMEKPLSFFSKNITGPNNDINEEDIIIKENEVILKIKDASISRYSPTGSMLPVLNEKSNGIRIAVESENDINIGDIISYQTKEGLIVHRVVEIGNDGKWYCIAKGDNNSISDGKIRFNQIKYKTIGVLW
;
A
#
# COMPACT_ATOMS: atom_id res chain seq x y z
N MET A 1 -17.20 21.46 -14.29
CA MET A 1 -16.55 22.48 -13.46
C MET A 1 -15.88 21.78 -12.29
N THR A 2 -14.59 21.72 -12.30
CA THR A 2 -13.77 20.80 -11.46
C THR A 2 -13.03 21.51 -10.33
N LEU A 3 -13.47 22.67 -9.89
CA LEU A 3 -12.68 23.61 -9.08
C LEU A 3 -12.87 23.51 -7.56
N LEU A 4 -13.59 22.53 -7.02
CA LEU A 4 -13.99 22.56 -5.60
C LEU A 4 -13.47 21.42 -4.73
N ALA A 5 -12.73 20.46 -5.29
CA ALA A 5 -12.33 19.27 -4.52
C ALA A 5 -11.16 19.52 -3.56
N THR A 6 -10.24 20.42 -3.88
CA THR A 6 -9.00 20.63 -3.13
C THR A 6 -9.16 21.40 -1.82
N SER A 7 -10.15 22.30 -1.71
CA SER A 7 -10.33 23.08 -0.48
C SER A 7 -11.10 22.36 0.61
N LEU A 8 -11.84 21.30 0.30
CA LEU A 8 -12.64 20.54 1.26
C LEU A 8 -11.84 19.52 2.08
N VAL A 9 -10.74 19.00 1.54
CA VAL A 9 -9.92 17.98 2.23
C VAL A 9 -9.13 18.59 3.39
N SER A 10 -8.61 19.80 3.24
CA SER A 10 -7.78 20.44 4.27
C SER A 10 -8.58 20.95 5.48
N SER A 11 -9.89 21.23 5.33
CA SER A 11 -10.75 21.74 6.41
C SER A 11 -11.35 20.66 7.30
N ASN A 12 -11.33 19.38 6.88
CA ASN A 12 -11.95 18.24 7.56
C ASN A 12 -10.93 17.22 8.04
N MET A 13 -9.81 17.68 8.59
CA MET A 13 -8.78 16.76 9.12
C MET A 13 -9.25 16.06 10.37
N GLU A 14 -9.38 14.75 10.30
CA GLU A 14 -9.63 13.89 11.44
C GLU A 14 -8.31 13.54 12.15
N LYS A 15 -8.34 13.45 13.47
CA LYS A 15 -7.16 13.16 14.28
C LYS A 15 -7.35 11.81 15.01
N PRO A 16 -6.77 10.73 14.51
CA PRO A 16 -6.75 9.50 15.28
C PRO A 16 -5.94 9.71 16.56
N LEU A 17 -6.53 9.36 17.71
CA LEU A 17 -5.87 9.44 19.02
C LEU A 17 -5.02 8.20 19.26
N SER A 18 -3.78 8.40 19.71
CA SER A 18 -2.91 7.33 20.16
C SER A 18 -2.38 7.63 21.55
N PHE A 19 -2.60 6.72 22.48
CA PHE A 19 -2.08 6.82 23.86
C PHE A 19 -0.72 6.14 24.01
N PHE A 20 -0.32 5.31 23.04
CA PHE A 20 0.96 4.61 23.03
C PHE A 20 1.61 4.79 21.67
N SER A 21 2.81 5.35 21.68
CA SER A 21 3.64 5.45 20.49
C SER A 21 4.26 4.07 20.19
N LYS A 22 3.88 3.47 19.06
CA LYS A 22 4.62 2.37 18.45
C LYS A 22 5.32 2.92 17.21
N ASN A 23 6.57 2.52 16.99
CA ASN A 23 7.31 2.82 15.76
C ASN A 23 6.76 1.96 14.61
N ILE A 24 5.52 2.25 14.20
CA ILE A 24 4.89 1.61 13.04
C ILE A 24 4.90 2.64 11.91
N THR A 25 5.54 2.28 10.82
CA THR A 25 5.57 3.13 9.61
C THR A 25 4.44 2.71 8.68
N GLY A 26 3.60 3.66 8.31
CA GLY A 26 2.58 3.48 7.28
C GLY A 26 3.18 3.59 5.87
N PRO A 27 2.39 3.29 4.85
CA PRO A 27 2.81 3.45 3.46
C PRO A 27 2.99 4.92 3.10
N ASN A 28 3.83 5.18 2.09
CA ASN A 28 3.93 6.49 1.49
C ASN A 28 2.64 6.87 0.78
N ASN A 29 2.43 8.18 0.64
CA ASN A 29 1.35 8.70 -0.18
C ASN A 29 1.81 8.78 -1.65
N ASP A 30 1.23 7.93 -2.49
CA ASP A 30 1.49 7.89 -3.93
C ASP A 30 0.35 8.51 -4.75
N ILE A 31 -0.66 9.10 -4.09
CA ILE A 31 -1.82 9.71 -4.74
C ILE A 31 -1.81 11.20 -4.44
N ASN A 32 -1.75 12.03 -5.48
CA ASN A 32 -1.89 13.48 -5.33
C ASN A 32 -3.35 13.84 -5.06
N GLU A 33 -3.60 14.84 -4.21
CA GLU A 33 -4.97 15.30 -3.91
C GLU A 33 -5.71 15.73 -5.18
N GLU A 34 -5.03 16.39 -6.13
CA GLU A 34 -5.60 16.83 -7.39
C GLU A 34 -6.07 15.69 -8.31
N ASP A 35 -5.59 14.47 -8.08
CA ASP A 35 -6.00 13.28 -8.81
C ASP A 35 -7.23 12.60 -8.20
N ILE A 36 -7.71 13.10 -7.06
CA ILE A 36 -8.94 12.67 -6.41
C ILE A 36 -10.05 13.67 -6.75
N ILE A 37 -10.96 13.26 -7.61
CA ILE A 37 -12.06 14.11 -8.08
C ILE A 37 -13.38 13.61 -7.48
N ILE A 38 -14.00 14.48 -6.68
CA ILE A 38 -15.31 14.19 -6.08
C ILE A 38 -16.38 14.93 -6.88
N LYS A 39 -17.36 14.17 -7.39
CA LYS A 39 -18.54 14.67 -8.06
C LYS A 39 -19.79 14.25 -7.29
N GLU A 40 -20.94 14.79 -7.69
CA GLU A 40 -22.22 14.52 -7.01
C GLU A 40 -22.51 13.02 -6.87
N ASN A 41 -22.24 12.24 -7.91
CA ASN A 41 -22.61 10.82 -8.00
C ASN A 41 -21.42 9.86 -8.13
N GLU A 42 -20.18 10.36 -8.10
CA GLU A 42 -19.00 9.53 -8.29
C GLU A 42 -17.74 10.13 -7.67
N VAL A 43 -16.78 9.26 -7.36
CA VAL A 43 -15.40 9.63 -7.03
C VAL A 43 -14.48 9.04 -8.09
N ILE A 44 -13.64 9.87 -8.69
CA ILE A 44 -12.68 9.46 -9.71
C ILE A 44 -11.27 9.57 -9.12
N LEU A 45 -10.52 8.49 -9.20
CA LEU A 45 -9.09 8.46 -8.89
C LEU A 45 -8.31 8.39 -10.22
N LYS A 46 -7.60 9.45 -10.56
CA LYS A 46 -6.75 9.49 -11.77
C LYS A 46 -5.38 8.91 -11.47
N ILE A 47 -5.24 7.62 -11.63
CA ILE A 47 -4.00 6.90 -11.37
C ILE A 47 -3.60 6.16 -12.64
N LYS A 48 -2.43 6.51 -13.16
CA LYS A 48 -1.90 5.88 -14.38
C LYS A 48 -1.57 4.41 -14.12
N ASP A 49 -2.02 3.54 -15.04
CA ASP A 49 -1.71 2.11 -15.06
C ASP A 49 -2.09 1.36 -13.77
N ALA A 50 -3.09 1.87 -13.04
CA ALA A 50 -3.60 1.20 -11.86
C ALA A 50 -4.40 -0.06 -12.21
N SER A 51 -4.35 -1.04 -11.32
CA SER A 51 -5.18 -2.24 -11.37
C SER A 51 -5.80 -2.53 -10.02
N ILE A 52 -6.86 -3.33 -10.02
CA ILE A 52 -7.54 -3.79 -8.79
C ILE A 52 -6.97 -5.14 -8.36
N SER A 53 -6.70 -5.28 -7.09
CA SER A 53 -6.30 -6.52 -6.44
C SER A 53 -7.39 -7.04 -5.52
N ARG A 54 -7.55 -8.36 -5.48
CA ARG A 54 -8.36 -9.09 -4.52
C ARG A 54 -7.45 -10.00 -3.68
N TYR A 55 -7.88 -10.33 -2.47
CA TYR A 55 -7.04 -11.04 -1.51
C TYR A 55 -7.67 -12.35 -1.06
N SER A 56 -6.85 -13.37 -0.86
CA SER A 56 -7.28 -14.65 -0.29
C SER A 56 -7.54 -14.52 1.22
N PRO A 57 -8.45 -15.31 1.81
CA PRO A 57 -8.84 -15.21 3.20
C PRO A 57 -7.80 -15.85 4.16
N THR A 58 -6.53 -15.53 4.01
CA THR A 58 -5.46 -16.08 4.85
C THR A 58 -5.38 -15.41 6.23
N GLY A 59 -5.88 -14.19 6.35
CA GLY A 59 -5.80 -13.39 7.56
C GLY A 59 -4.45 -12.75 7.84
N SER A 60 -3.43 -12.98 7.00
CA SER A 60 -2.06 -12.49 7.26
C SER A 60 -1.94 -10.97 7.30
N MET A 61 -2.81 -10.27 6.60
CA MET A 61 -2.82 -8.80 6.52
C MET A 61 -3.95 -8.14 7.30
N LEU A 62 -4.64 -8.88 8.17
CA LEU A 62 -5.61 -8.29 9.08
C LEU A 62 -4.92 -7.33 10.07
N PRO A 63 -5.58 -6.22 10.44
CA PRO A 63 -6.93 -5.79 10.05
C PRO A 63 -6.98 -4.98 8.75
N VAL A 64 -5.87 -4.73 8.08
CA VAL A 64 -5.79 -3.79 6.93
C VAL A 64 -6.39 -4.39 5.67
N LEU A 65 -6.04 -5.63 5.33
CA LEU A 65 -6.55 -6.33 4.15
C LEU A 65 -7.25 -7.63 4.54
N ASN A 66 -8.36 -7.89 3.90
CA ASN A 66 -9.09 -9.17 3.97
C ASN A 66 -9.70 -9.52 2.60
N GLU A 67 -10.42 -10.64 2.53
CA GLU A 67 -11.05 -11.13 1.30
C GLU A 67 -12.14 -10.21 0.73
N LYS A 68 -12.59 -9.21 1.50
CA LYS A 68 -13.58 -8.21 1.08
C LYS A 68 -12.93 -6.90 0.63
N SER A 69 -11.63 -6.74 0.85
CA SER A 69 -10.90 -5.54 0.45
C SER A 69 -10.66 -5.51 -1.06
N ASN A 70 -10.72 -4.32 -1.63
CA ASN A 70 -10.31 -4.04 -3.00
C ASN A 70 -9.06 -3.16 -2.95
N GLY A 71 -7.91 -3.71 -3.30
CA GLY A 71 -6.68 -2.95 -3.37
C GLY A 71 -6.52 -2.25 -4.71
N ILE A 72 -6.11 -1.00 -4.67
CA ILE A 72 -5.64 -0.28 -5.86
C ILE A 72 -4.13 -0.40 -5.85
N ARG A 73 -3.56 -0.91 -6.93
CA ARG A 73 -2.12 -1.17 -7.04
C ARG A 73 -1.53 -0.66 -8.34
N ILE A 74 -0.26 -0.33 -8.29
CA ILE A 74 0.55 0.05 -9.47
C ILE A 74 1.76 -0.85 -9.56
N ALA A 75 2.30 -1.03 -10.76
CA ALA A 75 3.60 -1.66 -10.96
C ALA A 75 4.71 -0.79 -10.37
N VAL A 76 5.79 -1.41 -9.91
CA VAL A 76 6.99 -0.72 -9.44
C VAL A 76 8.05 -0.71 -10.54
N GLU A 77 8.73 0.41 -10.73
CA GLU A 77 9.71 0.60 -11.80
C GLU A 77 11.15 0.59 -11.29
N SER A 78 11.34 1.03 -10.04
CA SER A 78 12.66 1.10 -9.43
C SER A 78 12.63 0.78 -7.92
N GLU A 79 13.81 0.45 -7.38
CA GLU A 79 13.99 0.23 -5.95
C GLU A 79 13.60 1.46 -5.11
N ASN A 80 13.74 2.66 -5.69
CA ASN A 80 13.39 3.92 -5.03
C ASN A 80 11.88 4.12 -4.85
N ASP A 81 11.06 3.34 -5.54
CA ASP A 81 9.60 3.38 -5.39
C ASP A 81 9.12 2.64 -4.14
N ILE A 82 10.02 1.89 -3.49
CA ILE A 82 9.70 1.07 -2.33
C ILE A 82 10.22 1.71 -1.05
N ASN A 83 9.32 1.88 -0.09
CA ASN A 83 9.64 2.45 1.21
C ASN A 83 9.17 1.51 2.33
N ILE A 84 9.80 1.64 3.50
CA ILE A 84 9.32 0.96 4.71
C ILE A 84 7.89 1.42 5.00
N GLY A 85 7.00 0.47 5.24
CA GLY A 85 5.57 0.71 5.45
C GLY A 85 4.70 0.44 4.23
N ASP A 86 5.28 0.42 3.02
CA ASP A 86 4.54 0.09 1.80
C ASP A 86 4.03 -1.35 1.82
N ILE A 87 2.86 -1.56 1.25
CA ILE A 87 2.30 -2.90 1.02
C ILE A 87 2.65 -3.31 -0.40
N ILE A 88 3.43 -4.38 -0.53
CA ILE A 88 3.92 -4.88 -1.81
C ILE A 88 3.34 -6.24 -2.15
N SER A 89 3.20 -6.52 -3.44
CA SER A 89 2.90 -7.85 -3.96
C SER A 89 4.14 -8.40 -4.66
N TYR A 90 4.65 -9.54 -4.20
CA TYR A 90 5.87 -10.13 -4.72
C TYR A 90 5.69 -11.62 -5.03
N GLN A 91 6.42 -12.09 -6.04
CA GLN A 91 6.31 -13.44 -6.55
C GLN A 91 7.15 -14.41 -5.71
N THR A 92 6.53 -15.51 -5.31
CA THR A 92 7.17 -16.66 -4.66
C THR A 92 6.82 -17.95 -5.41
N LYS A 93 7.31 -19.08 -4.91
CA LYS A 93 6.94 -20.42 -5.42
C LYS A 93 5.47 -20.74 -5.15
N GLU A 94 4.91 -20.21 -4.08
CA GLU A 94 3.49 -20.38 -3.70
C GLU A 94 2.57 -19.41 -4.47
N GLY A 95 3.11 -18.51 -5.26
CA GLY A 95 2.35 -17.51 -6.00
C GLY A 95 2.66 -16.09 -5.55
N LEU A 96 1.72 -15.19 -5.81
CA LEU A 96 1.85 -13.78 -5.49
C LEU A 96 1.43 -13.53 -4.03
N ILE A 97 2.38 -13.14 -3.20
CA ILE A 97 2.17 -12.82 -1.78
C ILE A 97 2.05 -11.29 -1.62
N VAL A 98 1.21 -10.86 -0.69
CA VAL A 98 1.05 -9.43 -0.34
C VAL A 98 1.33 -9.23 1.14
N HIS A 99 2.39 -8.47 1.46
CA HIS A 99 2.78 -8.14 2.83
C HIS A 99 3.36 -6.72 2.90
N ARG A 100 3.56 -6.22 4.12
CA ARG A 100 4.11 -4.89 4.38
C ARG A 100 5.63 -4.93 4.48
N VAL A 101 6.30 -3.98 3.83
CA VAL A 101 7.75 -3.78 3.94
C VAL A 101 8.09 -3.30 5.34
N VAL A 102 8.95 -4.02 6.03
CA VAL A 102 9.40 -3.72 7.40
C VAL A 102 10.89 -3.39 7.48
N GLU A 103 11.65 -3.75 6.45
CA GLU A 103 13.09 -3.47 6.37
C GLU A 103 13.51 -3.30 4.91
N ILE A 104 14.47 -2.42 4.67
CA ILE A 104 15.17 -2.28 3.39
C ILE A 104 16.67 -2.29 3.66
N GLY A 105 17.43 -3.04 2.87
CA GLY A 105 18.85 -3.18 3.04
C GLY A 105 19.59 -3.49 1.74
N ASN A 106 20.90 -3.66 1.89
CA ASN A 106 21.80 -4.00 0.78
C ASN A 106 22.90 -4.94 1.31
N ASP A 107 23.04 -6.09 0.69
CA ASP A 107 24.05 -7.10 1.00
C ASP A 107 24.98 -7.37 -0.21
N GLY A 108 25.22 -6.33 -1.02
CA GLY A 108 25.80 -6.39 -2.36
C GLY A 108 24.74 -6.23 -3.45
N LYS A 109 23.47 -6.42 -3.09
CA LYS A 109 22.27 -6.14 -3.90
C LYS A 109 21.17 -5.63 -2.98
N TRP A 110 20.34 -4.77 -3.51
CA TRP A 110 19.16 -4.30 -2.79
C TRP A 110 18.22 -5.45 -2.41
N TYR A 111 17.65 -5.38 -1.22
CA TYR A 111 16.58 -6.26 -0.77
C TYR A 111 15.61 -5.51 0.13
N CYS A 112 14.42 -6.04 0.28
CA CYS A 112 13.53 -5.71 1.39
C CYS A 112 13.12 -6.98 2.15
N ILE A 113 12.61 -6.76 3.35
CA ILE A 113 11.94 -7.78 4.15
C ILE A 113 10.51 -7.31 4.36
N ALA A 114 9.55 -8.18 4.09
CA ALA A 114 8.14 -7.91 4.34
C ALA A 114 7.61 -8.79 5.47
N LYS A 115 6.50 -8.38 6.03
CA LYS A 115 5.80 -9.12 7.08
C LYS A 115 4.29 -8.87 6.96
N GLY A 116 3.50 -9.92 7.08
CA GLY A 116 2.06 -9.78 7.24
C GLY A 116 1.73 -9.01 8.52
N ASP A 117 0.79 -8.08 8.44
CA ASP A 117 0.42 -7.24 9.59
C ASP A 117 -0.04 -8.07 10.80
N ASN A 118 -0.62 -9.24 10.55
CA ASN A 118 -1.07 -10.19 11.56
C ASN A 118 -0.08 -11.35 11.81
N ASN A 119 1.06 -11.37 11.16
CA ASN A 119 2.06 -12.41 11.32
C ASN A 119 3.07 -12.06 12.42
N SER A 120 3.53 -13.05 13.16
CA SER A 120 4.60 -12.89 14.16
C SER A 120 6.01 -12.99 13.55
N ILE A 121 6.13 -13.59 12.37
CA ILE A 121 7.40 -13.85 11.69
C ILE A 121 7.42 -13.08 10.38
N SER A 122 8.55 -12.43 10.09
CA SER A 122 8.79 -11.78 8.81
C SER A 122 9.17 -12.79 7.73
N ASP A 123 9.00 -12.38 6.49
CA ASP A 123 9.45 -13.12 5.34
C ASP A 123 10.99 -13.05 5.19
N GLY A 124 11.55 -13.90 4.36
CA GLY A 124 12.95 -13.80 3.99
C GLY A 124 13.23 -12.58 3.10
N LYS A 125 14.49 -12.41 2.69
CA LYS A 125 14.87 -11.33 1.77
C LYS A 125 14.13 -11.45 0.44
N ILE A 126 13.54 -10.35 0.02
CA ILE A 126 12.83 -10.18 -1.25
C ILE A 126 13.69 -9.28 -2.13
N ARG A 127 14.04 -9.76 -3.32
CA ARG A 127 14.77 -8.99 -4.32
C ARG A 127 13.83 -8.17 -5.18
N PHE A 128 14.30 -7.05 -5.69
CA PHE A 128 13.46 -6.13 -6.46
C PHE A 128 12.75 -6.82 -7.64
N ASN A 129 13.42 -7.72 -8.36
CA ASN A 129 12.82 -8.44 -9.49
C ASN A 129 11.65 -9.35 -9.11
N GLN A 130 11.48 -9.68 -7.84
CA GLN A 130 10.33 -10.44 -7.34
C GLN A 130 9.10 -9.53 -7.10
N ILE A 131 9.31 -8.24 -6.87
CA ILE A 131 8.23 -7.29 -6.57
C ILE A 131 7.50 -6.94 -7.86
N LYS A 132 6.18 -7.13 -7.87
CA LYS A 132 5.34 -6.90 -9.04
C LYS A 132 4.50 -5.63 -8.90
N TYR A 133 4.00 -5.38 -7.70
CA TYR A 133 3.09 -4.26 -7.44
C TYR A 133 3.31 -3.65 -6.07
N LYS A 134 2.91 -2.40 -5.95
CA LYS A 134 2.72 -1.69 -4.70
C LYS A 134 1.24 -1.31 -4.57
N THR A 135 0.64 -1.59 -3.43
CA THR A 135 -0.72 -1.16 -3.09
C THR A 135 -0.69 0.30 -2.66
N ILE A 136 -1.48 1.14 -3.31
CA ILE A 136 -1.53 2.59 -3.07
C ILE A 136 -2.86 3.07 -2.52
N GLY A 137 -3.86 2.20 -2.47
CA GLY A 137 -5.16 2.49 -1.89
C GLY A 137 -5.91 1.21 -1.57
N VAL A 138 -6.84 1.28 -0.63
CA VAL A 138 -7.70 0.16 -0.24
C VAL A 138 -9.13 0.66 -0.07
N LEU A 139 -10.07 -0.08 -0.65
CA LEU A 139 -11.52 0.16 -0.51
C LEU A 139 -12.14 -1.06 0.18
N TRP A 140 -12.87 -0.80 1.24
CA TRP A 140 -13.63 -1.80 2.00
C TRP A 140 -15.11 -1.75 1.71
#